data_976ddbb6461e6a0235b1d41608c91c4f
#
_entry.id   976ddbb6461e6a0235b1d41608c91c4f
#
_cell.length_a   1.000
_cell.length_b   1.000
_cell.length_c   1.000
_cell.angle_alpha   90.00
_cell.angle_beta   90.00
_cell.angle_gamma   90.00
#
_symmetry.space_group_name_H-M   'P 1'
#
loop_
_entity.id
_entity.type
_entity.pdbx_description
1 polymer ?
#
loop_
_entity_poly.entity_id
_entity_poly.type
_entity_poly.pdbx_seq_one_letter_code
_entity_poly.pdbx_strand_id
1 'polypeptide(L)'
;GEIHIRRMGEIQLEVLRCIIKERFGMNVSFSTGSIIYKETIENTVEGVGHFEPLRHYAEVHLLLEPGEPGSGMRYECHCSEDILDKNWQRLVYTHLCEKMHRGVLTGSELTDMKITLVAGRAHPKHTEGGDFRQATYRAVRQGLMQAESVLLEPFYAFSLEVNRDYVGRAMTDFERMGAAFNMQEADGDNVVITGEGPVSVIGNYQAEVNAYTKGTGRLVLMMAGYRPCHNTEEVIEKFGYEPERDTRNPVDSVFCAGGS
;
A
#
# COMPACT_ATOMS: atom_id res chain seq x y z
N GLY A 1 -16.14 10.56 -3.25
CA GLY A 1 -14.94 9.81 -3.62
C GLY A 1 -14.03 10.71 -4.44
N GLU A 2 -12.74 10.67 -4.19
CA GLU A 2 -11.76 11.41 -4.97
C GLU A 2 -11.47 10.65 -6.26
N ILE A 3 -11.38 11.38 -7.37
CA ILE A 3 -10.99 10.81 -8.66
C ILE A 3 -9.53 11.21 -8.92
N HIS A 4 -8.67 10.22 -9.07
CA HIS A 4 -7.26 10.46 -9.37
C HIS A 4 -7.05 10.53 -10.88
N ILE A 5 -6.39 11.60 -11.33
CA ILE A 5 -6.07 11.83 -12.74
C ILE A 5 -4.56 11.85 -12.90
N ARG A 6 -4.04 11.12 -13.90
CA ARG A 6 -2.62 11.17 -14.24
C ARG A 6 -2.30 12.53 -14.87
N ARG A 7 -1.43 13.30 -14.23
CA ARG A 7 -1.07 14.65 -14.65
C ARG A 7 -0.18 14.61 -15.89
N MET A 8 -0.55 15.38 -16.91
CA MET A 8 0.27 15.61 -18.12
C MET A 8 0.75 17.07 -18.27
N GLY A 9 0.42 17.97 -17.32
CA GLY A 9 0.81 19.39 -17.31
C GLY A 9 -0.26 20.30 -16.72
N GLU A 10 0.10 21.52 -16.30
CA GLU A 10 -0.81 22.50 -15.68
C GLU A 10 -1.87 23.01 -16.65
N ILE A 11 -1.50 23.26 -17.90
CA ILE A 11 -2.41 23.72 -18.95
C ILE A 11 -3.53 22.72 -19.18
N GLN A 12 -3.26 21.41 -19.12
CA GLN A 12 -4.26 20.37 -19.33
C GLN A 12 -5.26 20.26 -18.16
N LEU A 13 -4.84 20.56 -16.94
CA LEU A 13 -5.74 20.61 -15.78
C LEU A 13 -6.75 21.75 -15.90
N GLU A 14 -6.32 22.88 -16.41
CA GLU A 14 -7.19 24.03 -16.63
C GLU A 14 -8.20 23.79 -17.74
N VAL A 15 -7.76 23.20 -18.85
CA VAL A 15 -8.64 22.74 -19.95
C VAL A 15 -9.64 21.71 -19.44
N LEU A 16 -9.20 20.73 -18.64
CA LEU A 16 -10.08 19.72 -18.08
C LEU A 16 -11.12 20.32 -17.11
N ARG A 17 -10.71 21.31 -16.29
CA ARG A 17 -11.62 22.06 -15.42
C ARG A 17 -12.71 22.77 -16.25
N CYS A 18 -12.34 23.43 -17.33
CA CYS A 18 -13.29 24.09 -18.23
C CYS A 18 -14.26 23.09 -18.87
N ILE A 19 -13.75 21.98 -19.39
CA ILE A 19 -14.59 20.94 -20.01
C ILE A 19 -15.57 20.35 -19.01
N ILE A 20 -15.15 20.05 -17.78
CA ILE A 20 -16.04 19.50 -16.74
C ILE A 20 -17.12 20.52 -16.37
N LYS A 21 -16.76 21.79 -16.25
CA LYS A 21 -17.70 22.86 -15.96
C LYS A 21 -18.72 23.05 -17.08
N GLU A 22 -18.26 23.05 -18.34
CA GLU A 22 -19.12 23.27 -19.52
C GLU A 22 -20.04 22.07 -19.77
N ARG A 23 -19.54 20.84 -19.68
CA ARG A 23 -20.32 19.64 -20.01
C ARG A 23 -21.22 19.15 -18.89
N PHE A 24 -20.79 19.29 -17.65
CA PHE A 24 -21.46 18.68 -16.48
C PHE A 24 -21.93 19.72 -15.45
N GLY A 25 -21.65 21.00 -15.65
CA GLY A 25 -22.02 22.07 -14.71
C GLY A 25 -21.34 21.98 -13.34
N MET A 26 -20.31 21.14 -13.20
CA MET A 26 -19.63 20.89 -11.94
C MET A 26 -18.38 21.76 -11.78
N ASN A 27 -18.24 22.37 -10.60
CA ASN A 27 -17.00 23.02 -10.23
C ASN A 27 -16.08 22.00 -9.55
N VAL A 28 -14.94 21.71 -10.16
CA VAL A 28 -13.91 20.80 -9.62
C VAL A 28 -12.66 21.60 -9.26
N SER A 29 -12.04 21.23 -8.14
CA SER A 29 -10.71 21.69 -7.76
C SER A 29 -9.72 20.54 -7.92
N PHE A 30 -8.56 20.83 -8.49
CA PHE A 30 -7.46 19.89 -8.54
C PHE A 30 -6.48 20.25 -7.42
N SER A 31 -6.17 19.29 -6.57
CA SER A 31 -5.07 19.38 -5.61
C SER A 31 -3.84 18.64 -6.17
N THR A 32 -2.67 18.95 -5.66
CA THR A 32 -1.50 18.09 -5.82
C THR A 32 -1.87 16.75 -5.21
N GLY A 33 -1.89 15.69 -6.04
CA GLY A 33 -2.27 14.35 -5.58
C GLY A 33 -1.42 13.95 -4.36
N SER A 34 -2.05 13.30 -3.38
CA SER A 34 -1.33 12.71 -2.27
C SER A 34 -0.68 11.40 -2.71
N ILE A 35 0.50 11.12 -2.15
CA ILE A 35 1.16 9.81 -2.34
C ILE A 35 0.29 8.75 -1.66
N ILE A 36 -0.02 7.69 -2.41
CA ILE A 36 -0.74 6.53 -1.88
C ILE A 36 0.30 5.52 -1.42
N TYR A 37 0.46 5.40 -0.10
CA TYR A 37 1.32 4.41 0.52
C TYR A 37 0.61 3.06 0.62
N LYS A 38 1.40 1.99 0.75
CA LYS A 38 0.94 0.64 1.10
C LYS A 38 1.79 0.09 2.23
N GLU A 39 1.37 -1.02 2.80
CA GLU A 39 2.13 -1.70 3.86
C GLU A 39 2.27 -3.19 3.55
N THR A 40 3.36 -3.78 4.01
CA THR A 40 3.64 -5.21 3.96
C THR A 40 4.37 -5.65 5.23
N ILE A 41 4.79 -6.90 5.30
CA ILE A 41 5.61 -7.43 6.40
C ILE A 41 6.88 -8.10 5.86
N GLU A 42 7.92 -8.19 6.69
CA GLU A 42 9.19 -8.84 6.34
C GLU A 42 9.36 -10.22 6.99
N ASN A 43 8.61 -10.51 8.05
CA ASN A 43 8.71 -11.79 8.78
C ASN A 43 7.39 -12.55 8.79
N THR A 44 7.48 -13.85 9.05
CA THR A 44 6.32 -14.72 9.20
C THR A 44 5.84 -14.69 10.66
N VAL A 45 4.55 -14.46 10.85
CA VAL A 45 3.91 -14.44 12.17
C VAL A 45 2.59 -15.20 12.15
N GLU A 46 2.16 -15.68 13.33
CA GLU A 46 0.83 -16.21 13.53
C GLU A 46 -0.05 -15.15 14.19
N GLY A 47 -1.21 -14.89 13.59
CA GLY A 47 -2.24 -14.04 14.15
C GLY A 47 -3.40 -14.87 14.69
N VAL A 48 -3.83 -14.55 15.91
CA VAL A 48 -4.95 -15.23 16.57
C VAL A 48 -6.07 -14.24 16.85
N GLY A 49 -7.29 -14.61 16.48
CA GLY A 49 -8.49 -13.87 16.80
C GLY A 49 -9.48 -14.76 17.53
N HIS A 50 -9.98 -14.27 18.66
CA HIS A 50 -10.93 -14.98 19.49
C HIS A 50 -12.13 -14.05 19.78
N PHE A 51 -13.32 -14.48 19.39
CA PHE A 51 -14.57 -13.75 19.60
C PHE A 51 -15.52 -14.60 20.45
N GLU A 52 -15.73 -14.19 21.70
CA GLU A 52 -16.52 -14.94 22.69
C GLU A 52 -17.40 -14.01 23.54
N PRO A 53 -18.29 -13.19 22.96
CA PRO A 53 -19.34 -12.56 23.73
C PRO A 53 -20.40 -13.60 24.15
N LEU A 54 -21.29 -13.22 25.08
CA LEU A 54 -22.29 -14.11 25.60
C LEU A 54 -23.10 -14.86 24.51
N ARG A 55 -23.04 -16.19 24.53
CA ARG A 55 -23.63 -17.11 23.54
C ARG A 55 -23.05 -17.05 22.12
N HIS A 56 -21.83 -16.54 21.98
CA HIS A 56 -21.08 -16.55 20.73
C HIS A 56 -19.71 -17.15 20.94
N TYR A 57 -19.14 -17.79 19.93
CA TYR A 57 -17.78 -18.33 19.98
C TYR A 57 -17.20 -18.52 18.58
N ALA A 58 -16.05 -17.96 18.33
CA ALA A 58 -15.22 -18.31 17.19
C ALA A 58 -13.75 -18.04 17.50
N GLU A 59 -12.89 -18.93 17.05
CA GLU A 59 -11.43 -18.80 17.13
C GLU A 59 -10.83 -19.05 15.75
N VAL A 60 -9.88 -18.20 15.35
CA VAL A 60 -9.21 -18.25 14.04
C VAL A 60 -7.72 -18.03 14.24
N HIS A 61 -6.92 -18.93 13.64
CA HIS A 61 -5.47 -18.84 13.57
C HIS A 61 -5.04 -18.65 12.13
N LEU A 62 -4.32 -17.58 11.88
CA LEU A 62 -3.83 -17.20 10.56
C LEU A 62 -2.30 -17.13 10.56
N LEU A 63 -1.69 -17.76 9.58
CA LEU A 63 -0.27 -17.56 9.28
C LEU A 63 -0.15 -16.40 8.28
N LEU A 64 0.56 -15.34 8.68
CA LEU A 64 0.85 -14.19 7.85
C LEU A 64 2.29 -14.31 7.37
N GLU A 65 2.49 -14.32 6.07
CA GLU A 65 3.80 -14.49 5.43
C GLU A 65 4.06 -13.36 4.44
N PRO A 66 5.32 -12.86 4.33
CA PRO A 66 5.68 -11.94 3.27
C PRO A 66 5.54 -12.63 1.90
N GLY A 67 5.09 -11.85 0.91
CA GLY A 67 5.02 -12.25 -0.49
C GLY A 67 6.05 -11.54 -1.34
N GLU A 68 6.19 -11.97 -2.58
CA GLU A 68 7.06 -11.31 -3.54
C GLU A 68 6.56 -9.89 -3.87
N PRO A 69 7.46 -8.93 -4.08
CA PRO A 69 7.09 -7.58 -4.49
C PRO A 69 6.18 -7.59 -5.73
N GLY A 70 5.04 -6.91 -5.65
CA GLY A 70 4.05 -6.84 -6.72
C GLY A 70 3.10 -8.04 -6.80
N SER A 71 3.20 -9.04 -5.90
CA SER A 71 2.32 -10.21 -5.89
C SER A 71 0.91 -9.93 -5.37
N GLY A 72 0.72 -8.81 -4.66
CA GLY A 72 -0.54 -8.46 -4.02
C GLY A 72 -0.88 -9.36 -2.84
N MET A 73 -2.16 -9.39 -2.47
CA MET A 73 -2.66 -10.24 -1.38
C MET A 73 -3.04 -11.63 -1.89
N ARG A 74 -2.59 -12.67 -1.17
CA ARG A 74 -2.96 -14.07 -1.43
C ARG A 74 -3.57 -14.66 -0.17
N TYR A 75 -4.63 -15.46 -0.35
CA TYR A 75 -5.34 -16.12 0.73
C TYR A 75 -5.39 -17.63 0.47
N GLU A 76 -5.02 -18.41 1.48
CA GLU A 76 -5.01 -19.88 1.41
C GLU A 76 -5.69 -20.49 2.65
N CYS A 77 -6.06 -21.77 2.55
CA CYS A 77 -6.61 -22.53 3.65
C CYS A 77 -5.91 -23.89 3.73
N HIS A 78 -5.16 -24.10 4.81
CA HIS A 78 -4.44 -25.35 5.09
C HIS A 78 -4.93 -26.00 6.40
N CYS A 79 -6.16 -25.69 6.81
CA CYS A 79 -6.78 -26.27 7.99
C CYS A 79 -7.43 -27.60 7.66
N SER A 80 -7.23 -28.63 8.52
CA SER A 80 -7.93 -29.92 8.42
C SER A 80 -9.43 -29.77 8.73
N GLU A 81 -10.28 -30.57 8.06
CA GLU A 81 -11.71 -30.61 8.36
C GLU A 81 -12.00 -31.20 9.77
N ASP A 82 -11.09 -31.99 10.32
CA ASP A 82 -11.17 -32.47 11.69
C ASP A 82 -10.97 -31.38 12.73
N ILE A 83 -10.26 -30.30 12.37
CA ILE A 83 -10.01 -29.14 13.24
C ILE A 83 -11.13 -28.13 13.10
N LEU A 84 -11.55 -27.82 11.88
CA LEU A 84 -12.59 -26.86 11.58
C LEU A 84 -13.40 -27.32 10.36
N ASP A 85 -14.71 -27.42 10.51
CA ASP A 85 -15.62 -27.79 9.41
C ASP A 85 -15.41 -26.91 8.17
N LYS A 86 -15.51 -27.51 7.00
CA LYS A 86 -15.25 -26.88 5.70
C LYS A 86 -16.11 -25.65 5.41
N ASN A 87 -17.34 -25.61 5.95
CA ASN A 87 -18.21 -24.46 5.77
C ASN A 87 -17.67 -23.25 6.53
N TRP A 88 -17.14 -23.46 7.74
CA TRP A 88 -16.47 -22.40 8.50
C TRP A 88 -15.17 -21.96 7.84
N GLN A 89 -14.38 -22.87 7.31
CA GLN A 89 -13.17 -22.55 6.55
C GLN A 89 -13.48 -21.66 5.35
N ARG A 90 -14.52 -21.97 4.58
CA ARG A 90 -14.99 -21.15 3.45
C ARG A 90 -15.45 -19.77 3.90
N LEU A 91 -16.09 -19.68 5.04
CA LEU A 91 -16.57 -18.42 5.61
C LEU A 91 -15.39 -17.53 6.02
N VAL A 92 -14.37 -18.08 6.69
CA VAL A 92 -13.13 -17.36 7.02
C VAL A 92 -12.45 -16.85 5.75
N TYR A 93 -12.35 -17.69 4.71
CA TYR A 93 -11.81 -17.29 3.42
C TYR A 93 -12.59 -16.11 2.80
N THR A 94 -13.91 -16.17 2.85
CA THR A 94 -14.78 -15.09 2.40
C THR A 94 -14.49 -13.80 3.16
N HIS A 95 -14.35 -13.86 4.47
CA HIS A 95 -14.07 -12.69 5.31
C HIS A 95 -12.67 -12.12 5.08
N LEU A 96 -11.68 -12.93 4.71
CA LEU A 96 -10.38 -12.45 4.27
C LEU A 96 -10.47 -11.67 2.94
N CYS A 97 -11.30 -12.14 2.00
CA CYS A 97 -11.43 -11.56 0.67
C CYS A 97 -12.37 -10.35 0.59
N GLU A 98 -13.36 -10.23 1.49
CA GLU A 98 -14.42 -9.21 1.40
C GLU A 98 -13.97 -7.79 1.75
N LYS A 99 -12.82 -7.66 2.38
CA LYS A 99 -12.34 -6.41 2.96
C LYS A 99 -10.91 -6.12 2.52
N MET A 100 -10.64 -4.86 2.24
CA MET A 100 -9.29 -4.34 2.14
C MET A 100 -8.69 -4.19 3.55
N HIS A 101 -7.71 -5.04 3.88
CA HIS A 101 -7.03 -5.00 5.17
C HIS A 101 -6.05 -3.84 5.25
N ARG A 102 -5.99 -3.21 6.43
CA ARG A 102 -5.13 -2.06 6.70
C ARG A 102 -3.96 -2.44 7.57
N GLY A 103 -2.79 -1.86 7.27
CA GLY A 103 -1.59 -2.00 8.07
C GLY A 103 -1.64 -1.25 9.39
N VAL A 104 -0.55 -1.34 10.15
CA VAL A 104 -0.44 -0.79 11.51
C VAL A 104 0.50 0.42 11.61
N LEU A 105 1.20 0.78 10.53
CA LEU A 105 2.10 1.94 10.51
C LEU A 105 1.36 3.25 10.19
N THR A 106 0.58 3.25 9.13
CA THR A 106 -0.16 4.43 8.64
C THR A 106 -1.64 4.14 8.39
N GLY A 107 -2.08 2.90 8.59
CA GLY A 107 -3.40 2.43 8.22
C GLY A 107 -3.59 2.30 6.70
N SER A 108 -2.51 2.25 5.94
CA SER A 108 -2.54 2.05 4.50
C SER A 108 -2.91 0.61 4.14
N GLU A 109 -3.31 0.42 2.88
CA GLU A 109 -3.67 -0.89 2.35
C GLU A 109 -2.50 -1.87 2.42
N LEU A 110 -2.77 -3.12 2.85
CA LEU A 110 -1.80 -4.22 2.80
C LEU A 110 -1.62 -4.72 1.37
N THR A 111 -0.39 -5.11 1.06
CA THR A 111 -0.02 -5.76 -0.21
C THR A 111 1.14 -6.72 -0.01
N ASP A 112 1.39 -7.57 -1.01
CA ASP A 112 2.56 -8.46 -1.06
C ASP A 112 2.68 -9.36 0.18
N MET A 113 1.55 -9.99 0.51
CA MET A 113 1.44 -10.91 1.64
C MET A 113 0.62 -12.14 1.26
N LYS A 114 0.90 -13.22 1.94
CA LYS A 114 0.06 -14.43 1.96
C LYS A 114 -0.50 -14.63 3.36
N ILE A 115 -1.82 -14.82 3.46
CA ILE A 115 -2.51 -15.14 4.70
C ILE A 115 -3.14 -16.53 4.56
N THR A 116 -2.75 -17.45 5.42
CA THR A 116 -3.21 -18.85 5.40
C THR A 116 -3.98 -19.17 6.66
N LEU A 117 -5.21 -19.67 6.53
CA LEU A 117 -5.94 -20.26 7.64
C LEU A 117 -5.30 -21.60 8.02
N VAL A 118 -4.76 -21.68 9.24
CA VAL A 118 -4.06 -22.90 9.73
C VAL A 118 -4.84 -23.65 10.80
N ALA A 119 -5.63 -22.96 11.60
CA ALA A 119 -6.52 -23.58 12.60
C ALA A 119 -7.70 -22.66 12.91
N GLY A 120 -8.72 -23.23 13.53
CA GLY A 120 -9.87 -22.50 14.02
C GLY A 120 -10.74 -23.39 14.88
N ARG A 121 -11.66 -22.77 15.62
CA ARG A 121 -12.58 -23.49 16.48
C ARG A 121 -13.96 -22.87 16.47
N ALA A 122 -14.97 -23.72 16.38
CA ALA A 122 -16.37 -23.36 16.49
C ALA A 122 -16.99 -24.10 17.69
N HIS A 123 -18.05 -23.54 18.27
CA HIS A 123 -18.82 -24.19 19.29
C HIS A 123 -20.16 -24.65 18.69
N PRO A 124 -20.57 -25.92 18.85
CA PRO A 124 -21.76 -26.50 18.16
C PRO A 124 -23.07 -25.76 18.40
N LYS A 125 -23.19 -25.03 19.51
CA LYS A 125 -24.43 -24.33 19.90
C LYS A 125 -24.33 -22.82 19.91
N HIS A 126 -23.09 -22.26 19.81
CA HIS A 126 -22.84 -20.84 20.08
C HIS A 126 -22.07 -20.15 18.97
N THR A 127 -21.81 -20.83 17.85
CA THR A 127 -21.12 -20.20 16.73
C THR A 127 -22.12 -19.79 15.66
N GLU A 128 -22.07 -18.52 15.31
CA GLU A 128 -22.78 -17.93 14.17
C GLU A 128 -21.79 -17.40 13.13
N GLY A 129 -22.25 -17.20 11.88
CA GLY A 129 -21.38 -16.75 10.80
C GLY A 129 -20.67 -15.40 11.07
N GLY A 130 -21.34 -14.49 11.74
CA GLY A 130 -20.78 -13.19 12.13
C GLY A 130 -19.62 -13.27 13.13
N ASP A 131 -19.56 -14.34 13.91
CA ASP A 131 -18.50 -14.55 14.90
C ASP A 131 -17.15 -14.79 14.22
N PHE A 132 -17.16 -15.59 13.15
CA PHE A 132 -15.96 -15.81 12.34
C PHE A 132 -15.46 -14.55 11.61
N ARG A 133 -16.37 -13.64 11.25
CA ARG A 133 -15.96 -12.33 10.71
C ARG A 133 -15.14 -11.56 11.72
N GLN A 134 -15.62 -11.47 12.95
CA GLN A 134 -14.94 -10.77 14.04
C GLN A 134 -13.61 -11.44 14.40
N ALA A 135 -13.59 -12.76 14.55
CA ALA A 135 -12.38 -13.51 14.85
C ALA A 135 -11.33 -13.38 13.72
N THR A 136 -11.74 -13.45 12.46
CA THR A 136 -10.84 -13.31 11.30
C THR A 136 -10.19 -11.94 11.26
N TYR A 137 -10.95 -10.86 11.42
CA TYR A 137 -10.40 -9.50 11.40
C TYR A 137 -9.46 -9.25 12.56
N ARG A 138 -9.76 -9.78 13.75
CA ARG A 138 -8.87 -9.71 14.92
C ARG A 138 -7.58 -10.49 14.71
N ALA A 139 -7.66 -11.69 14.12
CA ALA A 139 -6.49 -12.50 13.82
C ALA A 139 -5.53 -11.78 12.87
N VAL A 140 -6.04 -11.13 11.81
CA VAL A 140 -5.21 -10.31 10.90
C VAL A 140 -4.53 -9.18 11.68
N ARG A 141 -5.28 -8.40 12.44
CA ARG A 141 -4.75 -7.22 13.16
C ARG A 141 -3.74 -7.63 14.24
N GLN A 142 -4.03 -8.66 15.01
CA GLN A 142 -3.14 -9.16 16.04
C GLN A 142 -1.82 -9.68 15.44
N GLY A 143 -1.88 -10.39 14.32
CA GLY A 143 -0.68 -10.81 13.59
C GLY A 143 0.15 -9.63 13.11
N LEU A 144 -0.48 -8.59 12.53
CA LEU A 144 0.21 -7.39 12.08
C LEU A 144 0.89 -6.63 13.23
N MET A 145 0.30 -6.60 14.43
CA MET A 145 0.91 -5.97 15.60
C MET A 145 2.18 -6.68 16.07
N GLN A 146 2.36 -7.96 15.74
CA GLN A 146 3.57 -8.75 16.05
C GLN A 146 4.58 -8.76 14.92
N ALA A 147 4.17 -8.44 13.70
CA ALA A 147 5.00 -8.49 12.52
C ALA A 147 5.95 -7.29 12.43
N GLU A 148 7.04 -7.49 11.70
CA GLU A 148 7.92 -6.43 11.22
C GLU A 148 7.28 -5.78 9.98
N SER A 149 6.51 -4.72 10.19
CA SER A 149 5.80 -4.01 9.13
C SER A 149 6.72 -3.09 8.35
N VAL A 150 6.51 -3.02 7.03
CA VAL A 150 7.25 -2.17 6.10
C VAL A 150 6.29 -1.24 5.39
N LEU A 151 6.59 0.05 5.40
CA LEU A 151 5.90 1.03 4.60
C LEU A 151 6.43 1.00 3.18
N LEU A 152 5.53 0.95 2.20
CA LEU A 152 5.84 0.96 0.78
C LEU A 152 5.37 2.26 0.15
N GLU A 153 6.19 2.82 -0.73
CA GLU A 153 5.85 3.98 -1.55
C GLU A 153 5.93 3.67 -3.05
N PRO A 154 5.18 4.39 -3.90
CA PRO A 154 5.25 4.22 -5.34
C PRO A 154 6.55 4.79 -5.89
N PHE A 155 7.13 4.10 -6.87
CA PHE A 155 8.32 4.49 -7.60
C PHE A 155 8.01 4.76 -9.07
N TYR A 156 8.74 5.68 -9.66
CA TYR A 156 8.85 5.85 -11.10
C TYR A 156 10.12 5.20 -11.62
N ALA A 157 10.01 4.46 -12.72
CA ALA A 157 11.11 4.27 -13.64
C ALA A 157 11.21 5.52 -14.52
N PHE A 158 12.39 6.05 -14.69
CA PHE A 158 12.61 7.26 -15.46
C PHE A 158 13.68 7.07 -16.56
N SER A 159 13.55 7.87 -17.60
CA SER A 159 14.56 8.05 -18.65
C SER A 159 14.70 9.54 -18.89
N LEU A 160 15.89 10.08 -18.61
CA LEU A 160 16.23 11.47 -18.83
C LEU A 160 17.27 11.57 -19.95
N GLU A 161 16.91 12.23 -21.04
CA GLU A 161 17.81 12.58 -22.12
C GLU A 161 18.23 14.05 -21.97
N VAL A 162 19.52 14.29 -21.83
CA VAL A 162 20.12 15.64 -21.71
C VAL A 162 21.43 15.73 -22.45
N ASN A 163 21.82 16.96 -22.83
CA ASN A 163 23.15 17.20 -23.37
C ASN A 163 24.21 16.89 -22.28
N ARG A 164 25.39 16.45 -22.72
CA ARG A 164 26.53 16.08 -21.87
C ARG A 164 26.92 17.17 -20.85
N ASP A 165 26.75 18.43 -21.17
CA ASP A 165 27.03 19.55 -20.28
C ASP A 165 26.13 19.54 -19.00
N TYR A 166 24.97 18.96 -19.05
CA TYR A 166 24.01 18.92 -17.95
C TYR A 166 24.01 17.62 -17.14
N VAL A 167 24.78 16.61 -17.57
CA VAL A 167 24.81 15.28 -16.91
C VAL A 167 25.22 15.36 -15.45
N GLY A 168 26.28 16.18 -15.14
CA GLY A 168 26.73 16.31 -13.75
C GLY A 168 25.67 16.89 -12.83
N ARG A 169 24.87 17.84 -13.31
CA ARG A 169 23.73 18.39 -12.57
C ARG A 169 22.66 17.33 -12.35
N ALA A 170 22.28 16.63 -13.40
CA ALA A 170 21.24 15.59 -13.33
C ALA A 170 21.63 14.47 -12.36
N MET A 171 22.89 14.01 -12.39
CA MET A 171 23.39 13.00 -11.46
C MET A 171 23.27 13.45 -10.00
N THR A 172 23.74 14.67 -9.70
CA THR A 172 23.64 15.24 -8.35
C THR A 172 22.21 15.34 -7.88
N ASP A 173 21.29 15.72 -8.76
CA ASP A 173 19.87 15.82 -8.43
C ASP A 173 19.27 14.43 -8.17
N PHE A 174 19.58 13.40 -8.97
CA PHE A 174 19.12 12.03 -8.75
C PHE A 174 19.69 11.42 -7.46
N GLU A 175 20.96 11.65 -7.14
CA GLU A 175 21.57 11.24 -5.87
C GLU A 175 20.82 11.88 -4.68
N ARG A 176 20.56 13.17 -4.75
CA ARG A 176 19.80 13.91 -3.71
C ARG A 176 18.37 13.35 -3.55
N MET A 177 17.75 12.91 -4.63
CA MET A 177 16.41 12.30 -4.64
C MET A 177 16.39 10.84 -4.18
N GLY A 178 17.55 10.23 -3.88
CA GLY A 178 17.64 8.83 -3.50
C GLY A 178 17.31 7.86 -4.65
N ALA A 179 17.47 8.31 -5.90
CA ALA A 179 17.23 7.48 -7.06
C ALA A 179 18.43 6.60 -7.40
N ALA A 180 18.15 5.34 -7.77
CA ALA A 180 19.16 4.47 -8.38
C ALA A 180 19.18 4.68 -9.90
N PHE A 181 20.34 4.93 -10.49
CA PHE A 181 20.42 5.23 -11.91
C PHE A 181 21.67 4.67 -12.59
N ASN A 182 21.57 4.51 -13.91
CA ASN A 182 22.64 4.16 -14.81
C ASN A 182 22.70 5.15 -15.97
N MET A 183 23.86 5.30 -16.57
CA MET A 183 24.07 6.16 -17.74
C MET A 183 24.34 5.33 -18.98
N GLN A 184 23.80 5.78 -20.11
CA GLN A 184 24.06 5.24 -21.43
C GLN A 184 24.40 6.38 -22.38
N GLU A 185 25.45 6.23 -23.19
CA GLU A 185 25.72 7.19 -24.25
C GLU A 185 24.61 7.08 -25.32
N ALA A 186 24.10 8.24 -25.71
CA ALA A 186 23.18 8.36 -26.85
C ALA A 186 23.91 8.90 -28.07
N ASP A 187 23.22 9.01 -29.20
CA ASP A 187 23.79 9.56 -30.43
C ASP A 187 24.16 11.04 -30.27
N GLY A 188 25.37 11.37 -30.64
CA GLY A 188 25.89 12.74 -30.58
C GLY A 188 26.32 13.18 -29.19
N ASP A 189 25.98 14.44 -28.82
CA ASP A 189 26.35 15.05 -27.54
C ASP A 189 25.34 14.79 -26.41
N ASN A 190 24.35 13.95 -26.66
CA ASN A 190 23.34 13.61 -25.67
C ASN A 190 23.68 12.33 -24.87
N VAL A 191 23.24 12.33 -23.61
CA VAL A 191 23.37 11.19 -22.70
C VAL A 191 21.96 10.85 -22.18
N VAL A 192 21.68 9.56 -22.07
CA VAL A 192 20.46 9.04 -21.46
C VAL A 192 20.77 8.48 -20.08
N ILE A 193 20.10 9.00 -19.06
CA ILE A 193 20.16 8.52 -17.68
C ILE A 193 18.86 7.79 -17.39
N THR A 194 18.95 6.50 -17.05
CA THR A 194 17.79 5.67 -16.70
C THR A 194 17.89 5.20 -15.28
N GLY A 195 16.74 5.03 -14.62
CA GLY A 195 16.73 4.54 -13.25
C GLY A 195 15.36 4.48 -12.63
N GLU A 196 15.33 4.28 -11.32
CA GLU A 196 14.12 4.30 -10.52
C GLU A 196 14.26 5.22 -9.31
N GLY A 197 13.16 5.86 -8.91
CA GLY A 197 13.14 6.68 -7.71
C GLY A 197 11.73 7.00 -7.22
N PRO A 198 11.61 7.52 -5.98
CA PRO A 198 10.32 7.79 -5.34
C PRO A 198 9.48 8.80 -6.13
N VAL A 199 8.20 8.50 -6.32
CA VAL A 199 7.24 9.42 -6.97
C VAL A 199 7.18 10.76 -6.25
N SER A 200 7.30 10.77 -4.93
CA SER A 200 7.23 11.96 -4.08
C SER A 200 8.28 13.03 -4.43
N VAL A 201 9.45 12.61 -4.89
CA VAL A 201 10.58 13.52 -5.21
C VAL A 201 10.78 13.68 -6.71
N ILE A 202 10.61 12.63 -7.52
CA ILE A 202 10.85 12.68 -8.98
C ILE A 202 9.65 13.25 -9.74
N GLY A 203 8.44 13.16 -9.20
CA GLY A 203 7.21 13.52 -9.91
C GLY A 203 7.16 14.95 -10.46
N ASN A 204 7.87 15.88 -9.85
CA ASN A 204 7.94 17.28 -10.27
C ASN A 204 9.27 17.68 -10.94
N TYR A 205 10.19 16.75 -11.13
CA TYR A 205 11.55 17.03 -11.60
C TYR A 205 11.60 17.56 -13.04
N GLN A 206 10.58 17.32 -13.88
CA GLN A 206 10.51 17.85 -15.24
C GLN A 206 10.62 19.40 -15.28
N ALA A 207 10.06 20.09 -14.29
CA ALA A 207 10.14 21.55 -14.22
C ALA A 207 11.60 22.03 -14.00
N GLU A 208 12.34 21.34 -13.12
CA GLU A 208 13.77 21.63 -12.88
C GLU A 208 14.61 21.30 -14.13
N VAL A 209 14.36 20.16 -14.78
CA VAL A 209 15.02 19.77 -16.04
C VAL A 209 14.81 20.85 -17.08
N ASN A 210 13.59 21.31 -17.29
CA ASN A 210 13.29 22.37 -18.27
C ASN A 210 14.05 23.68 -17.95
N ALA A 211 14.16 24.01 -16.66
CA ALA A 211 14.82 25.24 -16.22
C ALA A 211 16.35 25.24 -16.55
N TYR A 212 17.07 24.18 -16.14
CA TYR A 212 18.53 24.17 -16.34
C TYR A 212 18.96 23.78 -17.76
N THR A 213 18.12 22.97 -18.47
CA THR A 213 18.39 22.60 -19.86
C THR A 213 17.83 23.60 -20.87
N LYS A 214 17.17 24.67 -20.44
CA LYS A 214 16.46 25.63 -21.28
C LYS A 214 15.45 24.98 -22.23
N GLY A 215 14.80 23.92 -21.72
CA GLY A 215 13.74 23.16 -22.41
C GLY A 215 14.25 22.10 -23.39
N THR A 216 15.55 21.82 -23.46
CA THR A 216 16.12 20.80 -24.36
C THR A 216 16.12 19.40 -23.72
N GLY A 217 16.05 19.31 -22.39
CA GLY A 217 16.01 18.04 -21.67
C GLY A 217 14.65 17.35 -21.76
N ARG A 218 14.65 16.04 -21.92
CA ARG A 218 13.45 15.22 -22.01
C ARG A 218 13.42 14.18 -20.90
N LEU A 219 12.47 14.32 -19.97
CA LEU A 219 12.21 13.32 -18.92
C LEU A 219 10.97 12.51 -19.25
N VAL A 220 11.08 11.19 -19.22
CA VAL A 220 9.97 10.26 -19.35
C VAL A 220 9.82 9.50 -18.02
N LEU A 221 8.62 9.45 -17.47
CA LEU A 221 8.31 8.79 -16.23
C LEU A 221 7.27 7.68 -16.46
N MET A 222 7.51 6.50 -15.90
CA MET A 222 6.58 5.37 -15.92
C MET A 222 6.47 4.78 -14.51
N MET A 223 5.27 4.30 -14.13
CA MET A 223 5.11 3.61 -12.85
C MET A 223 5.94 2.33 -12.83
N ALA A 224 6.78 2.18 -11.81
CA ALA A 224 7.63 1.01 -11.59
C ALA A 224 7.09 0.06 -10.51
N GLY A 225 6.05 0.46 -9.80
CA GLY A 225 5.48 -0.29 -8.69
C GLY A 225 5.85 0.31 -7.33
N TYR A 226 5.78 -0.51 -6.30
CA TYR A 226 6.02 -0.11 -4.91
C TYR A 226 7.39 -0.62 -4.44
N ARG A 227 8.06 0.19 -3.62
CA ARG A 227 9.35 -0.13 -2.99
C ARG A 227 9.31 0.32 -1.53
N PRO A 228 10.19 -0.19 -0.64
CA PRO A 228 10.32 0.33 0.71
C PRO A 228 10.48 1.85 0.73
N CYS A 229 9.72 2.51 1.59
CA CYS A 229 9.69 3.96 1.70
C CYS A 229 11.04 4.50 2.17
N HIS A 230 11.58 5.52 1.48
CA HIS A 230 12.89 6.08 1.80
C HIS A 230 12.91 6.92 3.07
N ASN A 231 11.77 7.47 3.49
CA ASN A 231 11.61 8.35 4.66
C ASN A 231 10.47 7.88 5.57
N THR A 232 10.44 6.60 5.90
CA THR A 232 9.36 5.93 6.62
C THR A 232 8.97 6.64 7.92
N GLU A 233 9.93 7.05 8.75
CA GLU A 233 9.67 7.69 10.04
C GLU A 233 8.92 9.01 9.89
N GLU A 234 9.36 9.86 8.96
CA GLU A 234 8.70 11.14 8.64
C GLU A 234 7.25 10.93 8.17
N VAL A 235 7.03 9.92 7.33
CA VAL A 235 5.70 9.63 6.80
C VAL A 235 4.79 9.12 7.91
N ILE A 236 5.25 8.20 8.77
CA ILE A 236 4.49 7.69 9.91
C ILE A 236 4.09 8.83 10.85
N GLU A 237 5.04 9.72 11.19
CA GLU A 237 4.78 10.87 12.04
C GLU A 237 3.71 11.80 11.42
N LYS A 238 3.82 12.06 10.12
CA LYS A 238 2.86 12.89 9.38
C LYS A 238 1.46 12.30 9.35
N PHE A 239 1.33 10.98 9.21
CA PHE A 239 0.04 10.30 9.24
C PHE A 239 -0.56 10.29 10.63
N GLY A 240 0.25 10.16 11.67
CA GLY A 240 -0.19 10.13 13.05
C GLY A 240 -1.20 9.01 13.34
N TYR A 241 -1.10 7.88 12.62
CA TYR A 241 -2.00 6.75 12.78
C TYR A 241 -1.62 5.95 14.03
N GLU A 242 -2.59 5.74 14.91
CA GLU A 242 -2.43 4.93 16.11
C GLU A 242 -3.34 3.69 16.00
N PRO A 243 -2.77 2.49 15.73
CA PRO A 243 -3.56 1.29 15.50
C PRO A 243 -4.42 0.89 16.70
N GLU A 244 -3.99 1.19 17.92
CA GLU A 244 -4.71 0.89 19.17
C GLU A 244 -5.95 1.77 19.36
N ARG A 245 -6.00 2.93 18.69
CA ARG A 245 -7.17 3.84 18.71
C ARG A 245 -8.14 3.63 17.54
N ASP A 246 -7.78 2.77 16.59
CA ASP A 246 -8.66 2.46 15.46
C ASP A 246 -9.76 1.49 15.86
N THR A 247 -10.87 2.02 16.35
CA THR A 247 -12.04 1.23 16.78
C THR A 247 -12.71 0.44 15.65
N ARG A 248 -12.46 0.81 14.39
CA ARG A 248 -12.97 0.08 13.22
C ARG A 248 -12.14 -1.16 12.89
N ASN A 249 -10.86 -1.14 13.28
CA ASN A 249 -9.91 -2.22 13.08
C ASN A 249 -9.19 -2.53 14.41
N PRO A 250 -9.90 -3.08 15.41
CA PRO A 250 -9.35 -3.30 16.74
C PRO A 250 -8.17 -4.27 16.72
N VAL A 251 -7.15 -3.98 17.51
CA VAL A 251 -5.93 -4.79 17.62
C VAL A 251 -6.03 -5.91 18.66
N ASP A 252 -7.04 -5.87 19.53
CA ASP A 252 -7.24 -6.88 20.54
C ASP A 252 -7.52 -8.25 19.92
N SER A 253 -6.72 -9.25 20.25
CA SER A 253 -6.90 -10.62 19.77
C SER A 253 -8.17 -11.27 20.32
N VAL A 254 -8.58 -10.89 21.53
CA VAL A 254 -9.71 -11.47 22.24
C VAL A 254 -10.80 -10.43 22.46
N PHE A 255 -12.03 -10.79 22.17
CA PHE A 255 -13.21 -10.03 22.54
C PHE A 255 -14.14 -10.92 23.34
N CYS A 256 -14.27 -10.65 24.63
CA CYS A 256 -15.23 -11.27 25.53
C CYS A 256 -16.19 -10.23 26.08
N ALA A 257 -17.51 -10.47 25.98
CA ALA A 257 -18.48 -9.62 26.66
C ALA A 257 -18.69 -10.11 28.09
N GLY A 258 -18.52 -9.25 29.06
CA GLY A 258 -18.80 -9.51 30.47
C GLY A 258 -17.60 -9.87 31.33
N GLY A 259 -16.40 -9.64 30.87
CA GLY A 259 -15.22 -9.64 31.71
C GLY A 259 -15.07 -8.30 32.40
N SER A 260 -15.52 -8.15 33.62
CA SER A 260 -15.05 -7.12 34.55
C SER A 260 -13.66 -7.46 35.01
#